data_cddf97f62b51f11fcabec3b742048e56
#
_entry.id   cddf97f62b51f11fcabec3b742048e56
#
_cell.length_a   1.000
_cell.length_b   1.000
_cell.length_c   1.000
_cell.angle_alpha   90.00
_cell.angle_beta   90.00
_cell.angle_gamma   90.00
#
_symmetry.space_group_name_H-M   'P 1'
#
loop_
_entity.id
_entity.type
_entity.pdbx_description
1 polymer ?
#
loop_
_entity_poly.entity_id
_entity_poly.type
_entity_poly.pdbx_seq_one_letter_code
_entity_poly.pdbx_strand_id
1 'polypeptide(L)'
;MADIVICDDREEILKDIEAKIRKADVQGVHRILSYNHGRRMMADIEDQLARAEIFILDIALGACSGISLAQEILSFIPDAQIIFMSGYDAYYEDVYDVNHIYFLQKPVREEALTKALATAHNHLLEAKQNCFYVENKSGRFVVPYSKIFIFEKQNRKIILRGKEGAEICSFYGKFEEILPQLPTHFCRCHNGIIVNMEKTAKISQNSFIMQDGQYVAISRSHRNTALCAFASYTCQTI
;
A
#
# COMPACT_ATOMS: atom_id res chain seq x y z
N MET A 1 -3.75 9.15 10.07
CA MET A 1 -4.76 8.67 11.03
C MET A 1 -5.57 7.62 10.29
N ALA A 2 -5.79 6.45 10.89
CA ALA A 2 -6.50 5.35 10.27
C ALA A 2 -7.86 5.14 10.95
N ASP A 3 -8.89 4.85 10.15
CA ASP A 3 -10.18 4.41 10.65
C ASP A 3 -10.16 2.88 10.77
N ILE A 4 -10.78 2.35 11.83
CA ILE A 4 -10.88 0.91 12.11
C ILE A 4 -12.34 0.49 11.98
N VAL A 5 -12.57 -0.58 11.22
CA VAL A 5 -13.85 -1.29 11.19
C VAL A 5 -13.72 -2.62 11.92
N ILE A 6 -14.68 -2.93 12.77
CA ILE A 6 -14.80 -4.22 13.48
C ILE A 6 -16.09 -4.89 13.03
N CYS A 7 -16.04 -6.17 12.68
CA CYS A 7 -17.23 -6.94 12.34
C CYS A 7 -17.23 -8.27 13.09
N ASP A 8 -18.27 -8.46 13.92
CA ASP A 8 -18.53 -9.69 14.71
C ASP A 8 -20.04 -9.77 14.97
N ASP A 9 -20.67 -10.92 14.84
CA ASP A 9 -22.12 -11.09 15.05
C ASP A 9 -22.55 -10.97 16.51
N ARG A 10 -21.60 -10.98 17.44
CA ARG A 10 -21.81 -10.84 18.89
C ARG A 10 -21.46 -9.45 19.39
N GLU A 11 -22.47 -8.70 19.83
CA GLU A 11 -22.28 -7.33 20.33
C GLU A 11 -21.32 -7.22 21.53
N GLU A 12 -21.28 -8.23 22.38
CA GLU A 12 -20.36 -8.29 23.53
C GLU A 12 -18.88 -8.29 23.09
N ILE A 13 -18.57 -9.00 21.99
CA ILE A 13 -17.22 -9.01 21.41
C ILE A 13 -16.88 -7.65 20.80
N LEU A 14 -17.81 -7.04 20.07
CA LEU A 14 -17.61 -5.69 19.52
C LEU A 14 -17.26 -4.69 20.62
N LYS A 15 -18.03 -4.67 21.72
CA LYS A 15 -17.79 -3.78 22.87
C LYS A 15 -16.45 -4.06 23.56
N ASP A 16 -16.09 -5.34 23.72
CA ASP A 16 -14.80 -5.75 24.31
C ASP A 16 -13.61 -5.29 23.45
N ILE A 17 -13.67 -5.52 22.13
CA ILE A 17 -12.62 -5.09 21.20
C ILE A 17 -12.51 -3.57 21.14
N GLU A 18 -13.64 -2.84 21.04
CA GLU A 18 -13.64 -1.38 21.09
C GLU A 18 -12.98 -0.83 22.36
N ALA A 19 -13.35 -1.40 23.53
CA ALA A 19 -12.79 -0.98 24.81
C ALA A 19 -11.27 -1.20 24.85
N LYS A 20 -10.79 -2.35 24.34
CA LYS A 20 -9.37 -2.67 24.25
C LYS A 20 -8.62 -1.75 23.31
N ILE A 21 -9.18 -1.42 22.13
CA ILE A 21 -8.56 -0.48 21.18
C ILE A 21 -8.42 0.91 21.82
N ARG A 22 -9.48 1.40 22.48
CA ARG A 22 -9.46 2.70 23.17
C ARG A 22 -8.45 2.75 24.29
N LYS A 23 -8.31 1.66 25.06
CA LYS A 23 -7.35 1.54 26.16
C LYS A 23 -5.91 1.45 25.68
N ALA A 24 -5.69 0.78 24.55
CA ALA A 24 -4.36 0.60 23.99
C ALA A 24 -3.73 1.91 23.49
N ASP A 25 -4.51 3.00 23.40
CA ASP A 25 -4.08 4.34 22.95
C ASP A 25 -3.16 4.29 21.70
N VAL A 26 -3.57 3.47 20.73
CA VAL A 26 -2.80 3.27 19.50
C VAL A 26 -2.75 4.59 18.74
N GLN A 27 -1.56 5.16 18.65
CA GLN A 27 -1.34 6.40 17.92
C GLN A 27 -1.83 6.27 16.48
N GLY A 28 -2.62 7.25 16.03
CA GLY A 28 -3.09 7.31 14.65
C GLY A 28 -4.46 6.69 14.38
N VAL A 29 -5.17 6.14 15.37
CA VAL A 29 -6.57 5.76 15.23
C VAL A 29 -7.45 6.99 15.33
N HIS A 30 -8.32 7.21 14.32
CA HIS A 30 -9.23 8.35 14.26
C HIS A 30 -10.66 7.94 14.67
N ARG A 31 -11.18 6.87 14.11
CA ARG A 31 -12.56 6.42 14.31
C ARG A 31 -12.64 4.91 14.36
N ILE A 32 -13.54 4.38 15.20
CA ILE A 32 -13.88 2.97 15.28
C ILE A 32 -15.34 2.82 14.86
N LEU A 33 -15.61 1.95 13.91
CA LEU A 33 -16.94 1.59 13.44
C LEU A 33 -17.16 0.11 13.69
N SER A 34 -18.27 -0.24 14.33
CA SER A 34 -18.61 -1.62 14.70
C SER A 34 -19.87 -2.08 13.98
N TYR A 35 -19.78 -3.26 13.38
CA TYR A 35 -20.86 -3.90 12.65
C TYR A 35 -21.13 -5.30 13.18
N ASN A 36 -22.40 -5.60 13.43
CA ASN A 36 -22.84 -6.94 13.80
C ASN A 36 -23.33 -7.76 12.57
N HIS A 37 -23.27 -7.17 11.38
CA HIS A 37 -23.64 -7.82 10.12
C HIS A 37 -22.69 -7.42 8.99
N GLY A 38 -22.02 -8.41 8.37
CA GLY A 38 -21.07 -8.17 7.28
C GLY A 38 -21.71 -7.50 6.06
N ARG A 39 -22.94 -7.85 5.68
CA ARG A 39 -23.64 -7.21 4.55
C ARG A 39 -23.90 -5.72 4.75
N ARG A 40 -24.25 -5.31 5.99
CA ARG A 40 -24.44 -3.90 6.29
C ARG A 40 -23.12 -3.13 6.22
N MET A 41 -22.07 -3.73 6.74
CA MET A 41 -20.72 -3.20 6.63
C MET A 41 -20.33 -2.96 5.16
N MET A 42 -20.56 -3.96 4.30
CA MET A 42 -20.23 -3.85 2.88
C MET A 42 -21.05 -2.76 2.19
N ALA A 43 -22.35 -2.66 2.45
CA ALA A 43 -23.19 -1.59 1.90
C ALA A 43 -22.66 -0.20 2.27
N ASP A 44 -22.28 0.01 3.55
CA ASP A 44 -21.72 1.29 4.00
C ASP A 44 -20.34 1.58 3.37
N ILE A 45 -19.55 0.55 3.04
CA ILE A 45 -18.28 0.70 2.31
C ILE A 45 -18.54 1.10 0.85
N GLU A 46 -19.45 0.41 0.16
CA GLU A 46 -19.84 0.70 -1.23
C GLU A 46 -20.39 2.12 -1.37
N ASP A 47 -21.25 2.55 -0.45
CA ASP A 47 -21.81 3.90 -0.39
C ASP A 47 -20.81 4.96 0.10
N GLN A 48 -19.55 4.57 0.37
CA GLN A 48 -18.48 5.42 0.90
C GLN A 48 -18.80 6.07 2.25
N LEU A 49 -19.75 5.52 3.01
CA LEU A 49 -20.12 5.97 4.36
C LEU A 49 -19.11 5.45 5.41
N ALA A 50 -18.54 4.27 5.16
CA ALA A 50 -17.47 3.67 5.96
C ALA A 50 -16.17 3.65 5.13
N ARG A 51 -15.24 4.57 5.44
CA ARG A 51 -13.88 4.54 4.91
C ARG A 51 -12.96 4.10 6.04
N ALA A 52 -12.36 2.93 5.89
CA ALA A 52 -11.39 2.44 6.86
C ALA A 52 -10.19 1.84 6.14
N GLU A 53 -9.05 1.90 6.80
CA GLU A 53 -7.83 1.27 6.33
C GLU A 53 -7.53 -0.04 7.07
N ILE A 54 -8.13 -0.25 8.27
CA ILE A 54 -7.92 -1.45 9.09
C ILE A 54 -9.26 -2.13 9.35
N PHE A 55 -9.34 -3.42 9.08
CA PHE A 55 -10.54 -4.24 9.28
C PHE A 55 -10.22 -5.41 10.22
N ILE A 56 -10.99 -5.52 11.32
CA ILE A 56 -10.91 -6.62 12.26
C ILE A 56 -12.18 -7.45 12.06
N LEU A 57 -12.06 -8.65 11.51
CA LEU A 57 -13.18 -9.45 11.04
C LEU A 57 -13.24 -10.79 11.78
N ASP A 58 -14.40 -11.12 12.36
CA ASP A 58 -14.64 -12.50 12.74
C ASP A 58 -14.76 -13.39 11.50
N ILE A 59 -14.16 -14.57 11.54
CA ILE A 59 -14.27 -15.53 10.45
C ILE A 59 -15.66 -16.13 10.36
N ALA A 60 -16.29 -16.41 11.51
CA ALA A 60 -17.60 -17.05 11.60
C ALA A 60 -18.70 -16.00 11.84
N LEU A 61 -19.13 -15.30 10.81
CA LEU A 61 -20.15 -14.24 10.86
C LEU A 61 -21.57 -14.76 10.55
N GLY A 62 -21.96 -15.86 11.13
CA GLY A 62 -23.29 -16.44 10.94
C GLY A 62 -23.58 -16.80 9.48
N ALA A 63 -24.29 -15.93 8.73
CA ALA A 63 -24.68 -16.17 7.35
C ALA A 63 -23.59 -15.89 6.32
N CYS A 64 -22.47 -15.28 6.69
CA CYS A 64 -21.35 -14.91 5.81
C CYS A 64 -20.04 -15.41 6.41
N SER A 65 -19.07 -15.73 5.57
CA SER A 65 -17.69 -15.94 6.01
C SER A 65 -16.94 -14.61 6.05
N GLY A 66 -16.23 -14.34 7.16
CA GLY A 66 -15.33 -13.18 7.25
C GLY A 66 -14.23 -13.22 6.20
N ILE A 67 -13.84 -14.42 5.73
CA ILE A 67 -12.87 -14.62 4.66
C ILE A 67 -13.43 -14.08 3.33
N SER A 68 -14.69 -14.42 2.98
CA SER A 68 -15.34 -13.89 1.77
C SER A 68 -15.51 -12.37 1.83
N LEU A 69 -15.86 -11.84 3.01
CA LEU A 69 -15.93 -10.39 3.22
C LEU A 69 -14.56 -9.71 3.03
N ALA A 70 -13.49 -10.31 3.52
CA ALA A 70 -12.15 -9.79 3.34
C ALA A 70 -11.74 -9.74 1.86
N GLN A 71 -12.06 -10.77 1.08
CA GLN A 71 -11.83 -10.79 -0.37
C GLN A 71 -12.59 -9.66 -1.07
N GLU A 72 -13.84 -9.45 -0.68
CA GLU A 72 -14.68 -8.38 -1.21
C GLU A 72 -14.13 -7.01 -0.83
N ILE A 73 -13.77 -6.77 0.44
CA ILE A 73 -13.12 -5.53 0.90
C ILE A 73 -11.85 -5.24 0.09
N LEU A 74 -10.98 -6.23 -0.10
CA LEU A 74 -9.72 -6.07 -0.85
C LEU A 74 -9.95 -5.77 -2.34
N SER A 75 -11.10 -6.15 -2.91
CA SER A 75 -11.46 -5.76 -4.27
C SER A 75 -11.81 -4.28 -4.40
N PHE A 76 -12.40 -3.67 -3.35
CA PHE A 76 -12.72 -2.24 -3.27
C PHE A 76 -11.57 -1.40 -2.72
N ILE A 77 -10.86 -1.94 -1.73
CA ILE A 77 -9.78 -1.26 -1.00
C ILE A 77 -8.54 -2.19 -1.00
N PRO A 78 -7.76 -2.22 -2.09
CA PRO A 78 -6.62 -3.16 -2.23
C PRO A 78 -5.55 -3.06 -1.15
N ASP A 79 -5.40 -1.88 -0.53
CA ASP A 79 -4.41 -1.61 0.51
C ASP A 79 -4.97 -1.77 1.94
N ALA A 80 -6.20 -2.28 2.08
CA ALA A 80 -6.82 -2.52 3.39
C ALA A 80 -6.02 -3.55 4.20
N GLN A 81 -5.85 -3.26 5.48
CA GLN A 81 -5.16 -4.15 6.41
C GLN A 81 -6.19 -5.05 7.10
N ILE A 82 -6.18 -6.32 6.78
CA ILE A 82 -7.11 -7.31 7.31
C ILE A 82 -6.52 -8.01 8.53
N ILE A 83 -7.26 -8.01 9.63
CA ILE A 83 -6.97 -8.76 10.86
C ILE A 83 -8.14 -9.71 11.09
N PHE A 84 -7.90 -11.00 11.08
CA PHE A 84 -8.93 -11.97 11.39
C PHE A 84 -9.04 -12.25 12.90
N MET A 85 -10.24 -12.53 13.37
CA MET A 85 -10.52 -13.07 14.71
C MET A 85 -11.23 -14.41 14.57
N SER A 86 -10.89 -15.41 15.40
CA SER A 86 -11.66 -16.66 15.48
C SER A 86 -11.49 -17.33 16.83
N GLY A 87 -12.54 -18.07 17.26
CA GLY A 87 -12.50 -18.97 18.41
C GLY A 87 -12.15 -20.42 18.04
N TYR A 88 -12.05 -20.74 16.76
CA TYR A 88 -11.83 -22.11 16.28
C TYR A 88 -10.51 -22.22 15.54
N ASP A 89 -9.72 -23.23 15.86
CA ASP A 89 -8.44 -23.52 15.21
C ASP A 89 -8.62 -24.09 13.78
N ALA A 90 -9.84 -24.49 13.42
CA ALA A 90 -10.14 -25.18 12.14
C ALA A 90 -10.09 -24.28 10.88
N TYR A 91 -10.02 -22.96 11.02
CA TYR A 91 -10.04 -22.03 9.87
C TYR A 91 -8.65 -21.56 9.40
N TYR A 92 -7.58 -22.13 9.94
CA TYR A 92 -6.22 -21.70 9.60
C TYR A 92 -5.87 -21.91 8.12
N GLU A 93 -6.40 -22.95 7.48
CA GLU A 93 -6.07 -23.25 6.07
C GLU A 93 -6.70 -22.24 5.11
N ASP A 94 -7.98 -21.91 5.29
CA ASP A 94 -8.72 -20.99 4.42
C ASP A 94 -8.26 -19.52 4.54
N VAL A 95 -7.67 -19.15 5.67
CA VAL A 95 -7.18 -17.79 5.93
C VAL A 95 -5.94 -17.46 5.08
N TYR A 96 -5.13 -18.46 4.70
CA TYR A 96 -3.94 -18.24 3.87
C TYR A 96 -4.25 -17.83 2.44
N ASP A 97 -5.47 -18.06 1.94
CA ASP A 97 -5.89 -17.67 0.60
C ASP A 97 -6.22 -16.17 0.50
N VAL A 98 -6.27 -15.45 1.63
CA VAL A 98 -6.53 -14.01 1.69
C VAL A 98 -5.33 -13.27 2.24
N ASN A 99 -4.94 -12.20 1.57
CA ASN A 99 -3.89 -11.33 2.08
C ASN A 99 -4.37 -10.67 3.39
N HIS A 100 -3.83 -11.13 4.50
CA HIS A 100 -4.11 -10.62 5.85
C HIS A 100 -2.81 -10.40 6.60
N ILE A 101 -2.83 -9.52 7.60
CA ILE A 101 -1.61 -9.15 8.33
C ILE A 101 -1.49 -9.80 9.70
N TYR A 102 -2.62 -10.20 10.29
CA TYR A 102 -2.62 -10.78 11.62
C TYR A 102 -3.83 -11.68 11.85
N PHE A 103 -3.68 -12.63 12.78
CA PHE A 103 -4.74 -13.50 13.25
C PHE A 103 -4.85 -13.41 14.78
N LEU A 104 -6.05 -13.17 15.29
CA LEU A 104 -6.37 -13.05 16.71
C LEU A 104 -7.23 -14.22 17.15
N GLN A 105 -6.75 -15.01 18.09
CA GLN A 105 -7.54 -16.07 18.73
C GLN A 105 -8.46 -15.47 19.79
N LYS A 106 -9.74 -15.85 19.77
CA LYS A 106 -10.70 -15.49 20.82
C LYS A 106 -10.53 -16.43 22.04
N PRO A 107 -10.59 -15.90 23.27
CA PRO A 107 -10.80 -14.51 23.64
C PRO A 107 -9.56 -13.64 23.32
N VAL A 108 -9.80 -12.50 22.66
CA VAL A 108 -8.72 -11.64 22.17
C VAL A 108 -7.98 -11.01 23.35
N ARG A 109 -6.69 -11.29 23.45
CA ARG A 109 -5.82 -10.68 24.48
C ARG A 109 -5.41 -9.27 24.05
N GLU A 110 -5.37 -8.35 25.02
CA GLU A 110 -5.03 -6.94 24.80
C GLU A 110 -3.67 -6.77 24.12
N GLU A 111 -2.66 -7.52 24.55
CA GLU A 111 -1.30 -7.50 23.99
C GLU A 111 -1.27 -7.94 22.52
N ALA A 112 -2.03 -9.00 22.18
CA ALA A 112 -2.12 -9.49 20.79
C ALA A 112 -2.81 -8.48 19.87
N LEU A 113 -3.88 -7.84 20.35
CA LEU A 113 -4.60 -6.79 19.63
C LEU A 113 -3.71 -5.57 19.41
N THR A 114 -3.00 -5.11 20.43
CA THR A 114 -2.06 -3.98 20.32
C THR A 114 -0.97 -4.27 19.29
N LYS A 115 -0.41 -5.48 19.30
CA LYS A 115 0.59 -5.90 18.32
C LYS A 115 0.04 -5.94 16.91
N ALA A 116 -1.17 -6.48 16.72
CA ALA A 116 -1.83 -6.54 15.42
C ALA A 116 -2.07 -5.13 14.85
N LEU A 117 -2.57 -4.21 15.67
CA LEU A 117 -2.80 -2.82 15.28
C LEU A 117 -1.50 -2.08 14.96
N ALA A 118 -0.45 -2.29 15.75
CA ALA A 118 0.86 -1.71 15.48
C ALA A 118 1.43 -2.22 14.14
N THR A 119 1.28 -3.51 13.83
CA THR A 119 1.67 -4.08 12.55
C THR A 119 0.88 -3.45 11.40
N ALA A 120 -0.45 -3.34 11.53
CA ALA A 120 -1.31 -2.68 10.55
C ALA A 120 -0.90 -1.23 10.30
N HIS A 121 -0.68 -0.50 11.37
CA HIS A 121 -0.28 0.92 11.28
C HIS A 121 1.06 1.08 10.57
N ASN A 122 2.06 0.25 10.89
CA ASN A 122 3.36 0.27 10.23
C ASN A 122 3.24 -0.02 8.73
N HIS A 123 2.46 -1.03 8.33
CA HIS A 123 2.21 -1.32 6.92
C HIS A 123 1.56 -0.15 6.19
N LEU A 124 0.59 0.53 6.82
CA LEU A 124 -0.03 1.73 6.25
C LEU A 124 0.95 2.90 6.13
N LEU A 125 1.84 3.08 7.10
CA LEU A 125 2.90 4.10 7.03
C LEU A 125 3.89 3.79 5.91
N GLU A 126 4.34 2.55 5.80
CA GLU A 126 5.22 2.10 4.73
C GLU A 126 4.57 2.28 3.36
N ALA A 127 3.30 1.90 3.22
CA ALA A 127 2.54 2.11 1.99
C ALA A 127 2.45 3.59 1.60
N LYS A 128 2.21 4.48 2.58
CA LYS A 128 2.20 5.94 2.36
C LYS A 128 3.59 6.48 2.01
N GLN A 129 4.64 6.00 2.64
CA GLN A 129 6.03 6.38 2.33
C GLN A 129 6.47 5.89 0.94
N ASN A 130 5.86 4.78 0.47
CA ASN A 130 6.14 4.18 -0.83
C ASN A 130 5.31 4.76 -1.98
N CYS A 131 4.78 5.97 -1.81
CA CYS A 131 3.99 6.67 -2.83
C CYS A 131 4.59 8.03 -3.19
N PHE A 132 4.45 8.39 -4.47
CA PHE A 132 4.71 9.73 -4.95
C PHE A 132 3.40 10.52 -5.01
N TYR A 133 3.40 11.71 -4.40
CA TYR A 133 2.23 12.57 -4.33
C TYR A 133 2.32 13.65 -5.40
N VAL A 134 1.28 13.77 -6.21
CA VAL A 134 1.15 14.78 -7.26
C VAL A 134 -0.09 15.60 -7.04
N GLU A 135 0.03 16.91 -7.10
CA GLU A 135 -1.10 17.83 -7.15
C GLU A 135 -1.03 18.61 -8.46
N ASN A 136 -2.11 18.57 -9.24
CA ASN A 136 -2.24 19.29 -10.48
C ASN A 136 -3.68 19.80 -10.67
N LYS A 137 -3.99 20.43 -11.81
CA LYS A 137 -5.33 20.97 -12.09
C LYS A 137 -6.43 19.90 -12.14
N SER A 138 -6.08 18.64 -12.38
CA SER A 138 -7.02 17.51 -12.46
C SER A 138 -7.29 16.90 -11.08
N GLY A 139 -6.53 17.27 -10.03
CA GLY A 139 -6.71 16.78 -8.67
C GLY A 139 -5.41 16.38 -7.98
N ARG A 140 -5.57 15.61 -6.90
CA ARG A 140 -4.48 15.01 -6.14
C ARG A 140 -4.36 13.53 -6.48
N PHE A 141 -3.16 13.11 -6.84
CA PHE A 141 -2.83 11.73 -7.20
C PHE A 141 -1.87 11.16 -6.15
N VAL A 142 -2.13 9.93 -5.74
CA VAL A 142 -1.23 9.13 -4.91
C VAL A 142 -0.77 7.98 -5.79
N VAL A 143 0.49 7.98 -6.18
CA VAL A 143 1.05 7.02 -7.14
C VAL A 143 2.09 6.16 -6.42
N PRO A 144 1.81 4.86 -6.19
CA PRO A 144 2.80 3.94 -5.62
C PRO A 144 4.06 3.91 -6.49
N TYR A 145 5.24 3.99 -5.86
CA TYR A 145 6.51 3.90 -6.57
C TYR A 145 6.62 2.61 -7.40
N SER A 146 6.00 1.53 -6.95
CA SER A 146 5.95 0.25 -7.65
C SER A 146 5.25 0.31 -9.01
N LYS A 147 4.38 1.31 -9.25
CA LYS A 147 3.71 1.54 -10.53
C LYS A 147 4.50 2.47 -11.47
N ILE A 148 5.53 3.16 -10.96
CA ILE A 148 6.31 4.13 -11.72
C ILE A 148 7.54 3.45 -12.31
N PHE A 149 7.66 3.46 -13.62
CA PHE A 149 8.83 2.97 -14.36
C PHE A 149 9.84 4.10 -14.60
N ILE A 150 9.36 5.25 -15.05
CA ILE A 150 10.19 6.43 -15.29
C ILE A 150 9.43 7.73 -14.97
N PHE A 151 10.18 8.76 -14.62
CA PHE A 151 9.75 10.15 -14.72
C PHE A 151 10.36 10.73 -16.00
N GLU A 152 9.52 11.21 -16.89
CA GLU A 152 9.93 11.81 -18.16
C GLU A 152 9.66 13.30 -18.14
N LYS A 153 10.67 14.12 -18.45
CA LYS A 153 10.52 15.56 -18.57
C LYS A 153 10.23 15.94 -20.03
N GLN A 154 9.08 16.55 -20.23
CA GLN A 154 8.69 17.14 -21.49
C GLN A 154 8.43 18.65 -21.29
N ASN A 155 9.32 19.49 -21.79
CA ASN A 155 9.31 20.93 -21.58
C ASN A 155 9.34 21.29 -20.07
N ARG A 156 8.24 21.86 -19.55
CA ARG A 156 8.07 22.24 -18.14
C ARG A 156 7.27 21.22 -17.32
N LYS A 157 6.79 20.13 -17.96
CA LYS A 157 6.04 19.07 -17.30
C LYS A 157 6.93 17.88 -17.03
N ILE A 158 6.63 17.21 -15.91
CA ILE A 158 7.13 15.89 -15.58
C ILE A 158 5.96 14.93 -15.72
N ILE A 159 6.15 13.87 -16.49
CA ILE A 159 5.18 12.83 -16.77
C ILE A 159 5.62 11.57 -16.04
N LEU A 160 4.75 10.96 -15.25
CA LEU A 160 4.96 9.65 -14.65
C LEU A 160 4.52 8.59 -15.65
N ARG A 161 5.47 7.72 -16.04
CA ARG A 161 5.20 6.60 -16.92
C ARG A 161 5.18 5.29 -16.15
N GLY A 162 4.15 4.51 -16.38
CA GLY A 162 4.00 3.13 -15.90
C GLY A 162 4.53 2.12 -16.93
N LYS A 163 4.04 0.88 -16.77
CA LYS A 163 4.33 -0.22 -17.68
C LYS A 163 3.96 0.14 -19.13
N GLU A 164 4.79 -0.29 -20.06
CA GLU A 164 4.62 -0.06 -21.52
C GLU A 164 4.52 1.44 -21.89
N GLY A 165 5.11 2.32 -21.05
CA GLY A 165 5.10 3.75 -21.27
C GLY A 165 3.78 4.46 -21.05
N ALA A 166 2.79 3.78 -20.46
CA ALA A 166 1.49 4.38 -20.15
C ALA A 166 1.64 5.62 -19.26
N GLU A 167 1.00 6.71 -19.62
CA GLU A 167 0.96 7.92 -18.77
C GLU A 167 0.04 7.67 -17.56
N ILE A 168 0.60 7.81 -16.36
CA ILE A 168 -0.16 7.72 -15.11
C ILE A 168 -0.75 9.10 -14.77
N CYS A 169 0.11 10.10 -14.70
CA CYS A 169 -0.25 11.50 -14.49
C CYS A 169 0.90 12.42 -14.88
N SER A 170 0.67 13.72 -14.89
CA SER A 170 1.70 14.72 -15.16
C SER A 170 1.53 15.96 -14.29
N PHE A 171 2.64 16.66 -14.00
CA PHE A 171 2.65 17.89 -13.21
C PHE A 171 3.77 18.84 -13.65
N TYR A 172 3.69 20.10 -13.26
CA TYR A 172 4.74 21.09 -13.48
C TYR A 172 5.79 20.99 -12.38
N GLY A 173 7.07 20.88 -12.75
CA GLY A 173 8.14 20.75 -11.77
C GLY A 173 9.51 20.60 -12.40
N LYS A 174 10.54 20.45 -11.56
CA LYS A 174 11.93 20.23 -11.96
C LYS A 174 12.47 18.96 -11.29
N PHE A 175 13.36 18.27 -11.99
CA PHE A 175 14.01 17.07 -11.45
C PHE A 175 14.86 17.36 -10.21
N GLU A 176 15.44 18.56 -10.14
CA GLU A 176 16.23 19.02 -9.02
C GLU A 176 15.41 19.14 -7.72
N GLU A 177 14.10 19.35 -7.85
CA GLU A 177 13.18 19.48 -6.71
C GLU A 177 12.65 18.11 -6.24
N ILE A 178 12.42 17.18 -7.18
CA ILE A 178 11.83 15.88 -6.86
C ILE A 178 12.86 14.79 -6.54
N LEU A 179 14.02 14.80 -7.21
CA LEU A 179 15.03 13.74 -7.07
C LEU A 179 15.49 13.52 -5.62
N PRO A 180 15.70 14.56 -4.78
CA PRO A 180 16.06 14.38 -3.39
C PRO A 180 14.96 13.76 -2.51
N GLN A 181 13.71 13.76 -3.00
CA GLN A 181 12.55 13.21 -2.28
C GLN A 181 12.25 11.77 -2.71
N LEU A 182 12.84 11.31 -3.81
CA LEU A 182 12.63 9.96 -4.32
C LEU A 182 13.50 8.95 -3.54
N PRO A 183 13.00 7.72 -3.35
CA PRO A 183 13.79 6.62 -2.83
C PRO A 183 15.07 6.37 -3.64
N THR A 184 16.06 5.76 -3.01
CA THR A 184 17.39 5.51 -3.59
C THR A 184 17.40 4.61 -4.82
N HIS A 185 16.32 3.87 -5.05
CA HIS A 185 16.15 3.06 -6.27
C HIS A 185 15.73 3.88 -7.50
N PHE A 186 15.54 5.20 -7.37
CA PHE A 186 15.37 6.10 -8.52
C PHE A 186 16.69 6.77 -8.89
N CYS A 187 17.03 6.69 -10.17
CA CYS A 187 18.28 7.22 -10.68
C CYS A 187 18.06 8.14 -11.90
N ARG A 188 18.65 9.36 -11.87
CA ARG A 188 18.65 10.23 -13.03
C ARG A 188 19.69 9.72 -14.03
N CYS A 189 19.22 9.20 -15.15
CA CYS A 189 20.06 8.64 -16.21
C CYS A 189 20.17 9.54 -17.46
N HIS A 190 19.32 10.55 -17.54
CA HIS A 190 19.30 11.52 -18.65
C HIS A 190 18.82 12.89 -18.15
N ASN A 191 19.09 13.96 -18.90
CA ASN A 191 18.58 15.30 -18.54
C ASN A 191 17.06 15.35 -18.43
N GLY A 192 16.36 14.50 -19.16
CA GLY A 192 14.91 14.39 -19.19
C GLY A 192 14.34 13.10 -18.63
N ILE A 193 15.14 12.23 -17.97
CA ILE A 193 14.64 10.95 -17.49
C ILE A 193 15.25 10.59 -16.13
N ILE A 194 14.37 10.22 -15.20
CA ILE A 194 14.70 9.47 -13.97
C ILE A 194 14.09 8.08 -14.12
N VAL A 195 14.88 7.03 -13.93
CA VAL A 195 14.49 5.64 -14.06
C VAL A 195 14.30 5.00 -12.68
N ASN A 196 13.32 4.11 -12.57
CA ASN A 196 13.15 3.22 -11.42
C ASN A 196 13.98 1.95 -11.64
N MET A 197 15.02 1.75 -10.83
CA MET A 197 15.91 0.60 -10.93
C MET A 197 15.24 -0.72 -10.51
N GLU A 198 14.20 -0.69 -9.68
CA GLU A 198 13.40 -1.88 -9.35
C GLU A 198 12.64 -2.44 -10.56
N LYS A 199 12.33 -1.59 -11.55
CA LYS A 199 11.65 -1.96 -12.78
C LYS A 199 12.62 -2.24 -13.94
N THR A 200 13.91 -2.30 -13.64
CA THR A 200 14.97 -2.57 -14.63
C THR A 200 15.30 -4.05 -14.65
N ALA A 201 15.24 -4.66 -15.83
CA ALA A 201 15.67 -6.03 -16.05
C ALA A 201 17.19 -6.14 -16.23
N LYS A 202 17.80 -5.14 -16.90
CA LYS A 202 19.22 -5.13 -17.24
C LYS A 202 19.72 -3.71 -17.50
N ILE A 203 20.98 -3.46 -17.12
CA ILE A 203 21.70 -2.26 -17.53
C ILE A 203 22.76 -2.60 -18.59
N SER A 204 22.90 -1.77 -19.59
CA SER A 204 24.01 -1.78 -20.56
C SER A 204 24.84 -0.52 -20.40
N GLN A 205 25.90 -0.39 -21.20
CA GLN A 205 26.75 0.82 -21.16
C GLN A 205 25.98 2.12 -21.48
N ASN A 206 24.91 2.05 -22.27
CA ASN A 206 24.24 3.24 -22.81
C ASN A 206 22.73 3.25 -22.55
N SER A 207 22.16 2.23 -21.90
CA SER A 207 20.73 2.15 -21.64
C SER A 207 20.36 1.25 -20.47
N PHE A 208 19.26 1.57 -19.82
CA PHE A 208 18.50 0.64 -19.01
C PHE A 208 17.53 -0.12 -19.89
N ILE A 209 17.39 -1.42 -19.69
CA ILE A 209 16.35 -2.26 -20.28
C ILE A 209 15.35 -2.55 -19.19
N MET A 210 14.14 -2.04 -19.35
CA MET A 210 13.08 -2.19 -18.35
C MET A 210 12.47 -3.61 -18.41
N GLN A 211 11.76 -4.01 -17.35
CA GLN A 211 11.12 -5.33 -17.26
C GLN A 211 10.05 -5.56 -18.35
N ASP A 212 9.48 -4.48 -18.89
CA ASP A 212 8.51 -4.50 -19.99
C ASP A 212 9.16 -4.43 -21.39
N GLY A 213 10.49 -4.47 -21.45
CA GLY A 213 11.25 -4.43 -22.70
C GLY A 213 11.57 -3.02 -23.22
N GLN A 214 11.11 -1.96 -22.55
CA GLN A 214 11.46 -0.59 -22.95
C GLN A 214 12.95 -0.30 -22.76
N TYR A 215 13.52 0.50 -23.70
CA TYR A 215 14.88 0.99 -23.63
C TYR A 215 14.90 2.44 -23.15
N VAL A 216 15.59 2.69 -22.05
CA VAL A 216 15.78 4.03 -21.50
C VAL A 216 17.24 4.44 -21.69
N ALA A 217 17.50 5.39 -22.57
CA ALA A 217 18.85 5.82 -22.90
C ALA A 217 19.55 6.53 -21.72
N ILE A 218 20.82 6.22 -21.52
CA ILE A 218 21.70 6.90 -20.57
C ILE A 218 22.52 7.96 -21.32
N SER A 219 22.41 9.22 -20.90
CA SER A 219 23.23 10.29 -21.51
C SER A 219 24.70 10.18 -21.08
N ARG A 220 25.60 10.70 -21.89
CA ARG A 220 27.04 10.66 -21.61
C ARG A 220 27.39 11.28 -20.25
N SER A 221 26.72 12.37 -19.88
CA SER A 221 26.95 13.10 -18.63
C SER A 221 26.46 12.32 -17.38
N HIS A 222 25.50 11.41 -17.54
CA HIS A 222 24.93 10.64 -16.41
C HIS A 222 25.43 9.19 -16.35
N ARG A 223 26.29 8.78 -17.29
CA ARG A 223 26.70 7.38 -17.44
C ARG A 223 27.32 6.79 -16.19
N ASN A 224 28.37 7.43 -15.68
CA ASN A 224 29.09 6.92 -14.52
C ASN A 224 28.19 6.88 -13.28
N THR A 225 27.40 7.94 -13.07
CA THR A 225 26.44 8.01 -11.94
C THR A 225 25.40 6.91 -12.05
N ALA A 226 24.83 6.66 -13.24
CA ALA A 226 23.81 5.62 -13.43
C ALA A 226 24.37 4.21 -13.24
N LEU A 227 25.58 3.93 -13.75
CA LEU A 227 26.22 2.63 -13.56
C LEU A 227 26.58 2.38 -12.09
N CYS A 228 27.14 3.37 -11.37
CA CYS A 228 27.43 3.25 -9.96
C CYS A 228 26.15 3.09 -9.12
N ALA A 229 25.09 3.87 -9.40
CA ALA A 229 23.83 3.77 -8.70
C ALA A 229 23.21 2.37 -8.85
N PHE A 230 23.20 1.82 -10.07
CA PHE A 230 22.66 0.48 -10.32
C PHE A 230 23.49 -0.61 -9.64
N ALA A 231 24.83 -0.51 -9.67
CA ALA A 231 25.70 -1.44 -8.96
C ALA A 231 25.46 -1.43 -7.45
N SER A 232 25.36 -0.23 -6.86
CA SER A 232 25.05 -0.09 -5.42
C SER A 232 23.68 -0.65 -5.06
N TYR A 233 22.68 -0.40 -5.92
CA TYR A 233 21.33 -0.94 -5.74
C TYR A 233 21.32 -2.48 -5.74
N THR A 234 21.98 -3.11 -6.72
CA THR A 234 22.01 -4.57 -6.82
C THR A 234 22.81 -5.22 -5.70
N CYS A 235 23.84 -4.57 -5.16
CA CYS A 235 24.57 -5.08 -3.99
C CYS A 235 23.77 -5.02 -2.68
N GLN A 236 22.77 -4.16 -2.57
CA GLN A 236 21.91 -4.06 -1.38
C GLN A 236 20.74 -5.04 -1.41
N THR A 237 20.43 -5.62 -2.57
CA THR A 237 19.26 -6.49 -2.79
C THR A 237 19.62 -7.99 -2.74
N ILE A 238 20.92 -8.33 -2.53
CA ILE A 238 21.45 -9.67 -2.27
C ILE A 238 21.74 -9.83 -0.78
#